data_ced0539781b63990cc2ca3a117544252
#
_entry.id   ced0539781b63990cc2ca3a117544252
#
_cell.length_a   1.000
_cell.length_b   1.000
_cell.length_c   1.000
_cell.angle_alpha   90.00
_cell.angle_beta   90.00
_cell.angle_gamma   90.00
#
_symmetry.space_group_name_H-M   'P 1'
#
loop_
_entity.id
_entity.type
_entity.pdbx_description
1 polymer ?
#
loop_
_entity_poly.entity_id
_entity_poly.type
_entity_poly.pdbx_seq_one_letter_code
_entity_poly.pdbx_strand_id
1 'polypeptide(L)'
;GVIRTAADLQGQGLMNGDLPASVYSLFGNHGSMYNGSAKQQNTQTTFKASGSADIKSHEVSFGFEFEQRKDYYWGIGPMGLWGLMRQQTNKHILELNLDSLKPVFDENGIYQDTVNYERLFIANEQSTFDRELRKSLGLDPNGIEFIDIDSYDPSTFRLDMFSPDELLNNGSSLVYYYGHDIYGNKLSDQPSLQSFFAENSDRSIAPYNPIYQAGYIQDKFAIDDLIFNVGLRIDRFDANQKVLKDKYLLHAAYQASSSKANDLLQGGSHPSTIGDDFVVYVDDVNLPSAIVGYRDGGEWYNADGLKISDPLLLAEAAGGKIAPYLIDPDAAARGEVNVTE
;
A
#
# COMPACT_ATOMS: atom_id res chain seq x y z
N GLY A 1 -1.16 -36.26 -11.42
CA GLY A 1 -0.90 -35.15 -12.35
C GLY A 1 0.59 -34.96 -12.53
N VAL A 2 1.01 -34.42 -13.66
CA VAL A 2 2.43 -34.12 -13.89
C VAL A 2 2.73 -32.78 -13.19
N ILE A 3 3.70 -32.76 -12.29
CA ILE A 3 4.17 -31.55 -11.61
C ILE A 3 5.03 -30.76 -12.62
N ARG A 4 4.65 -29.55 -12.95
CA ARG A 4 5.34 -28.69 -13.92
C ARG A 4 5.83 -27.38 -13.31
N THR A 5 5.18 -26.90 -12.27
CA THR A 5 5.44 -25.60 -11.65
C THR A 5 5.55 -25.74 -10.14
N ALA A 6 6.12 -24.74 -9.48
CA ALA A 6 6.12 -24.66 -8.00
C ALA A 6 4.70 -24.64 -7.43
N ALA A 7 3.74 -24.04 -8.16
CA ALA A 7 2.33 -24.02 -7.73
C ALA A 7 1.72 -25.43 -7.66
N ASP A 8 2.15 -26.35 -8.53
CA ASP A 8 1.69 -27.74 -8.49
C ASP A 8 2.19 -28.46 -7.23
N LEU A 9 3.30 -28.02 -6.65
CA LEU A 9 3.85 -28.56 -5.41
C LEU A 9 3.20 -28.00 -4.16
N GLN A 10 2.73 -26.75 -4.20
CA GLN A 10 2.17 -26.06 -3.02
C GLN A 10 0.96 -26.78 -2.42
N GLY A 11 0.19 -27.51 -3.21
CA GLY A 11 -0.93 -28.33 -2.74
C GLY A 11 -0.56 -29.72 -2.23
N GLN A 12 0.71 -30.13 -2.32
CA GLN A 12 1.16 -31.50 -2.06
C GLN A 12 1.78 -31.72 -0.67
N GLY A 13 1.94 -30.68 0.13
CA GLY A 13 2.49 -30.76 1.47
C GLY A 13 3.43 -29.61 1.82
N LEU A 14 4.11 -29.73 2.96
CA LEU A 14 5.07 -28.73 3.40
C LEU A 14 6.27 -28.66 2.46
N MET A 15 6.60 -27.47 2.04
CA MET A 15 7.84 -27.18 1.32
C MET A 15 8.88 -26.65 2.30
N ASN A 16 10.17 -26.75 1.91
CA ASN A 16 11.22 -26.10 2.67
C ASN A 16 10.95 -24.57 2.73
N GLY A 17 11.00 -23.98 3.91
CA GLY A 17 10.59 -22.60 4.18
C GLY A 17 9.15 -22.42 4.64
N ASP A 18 8.29 -23.45 4.55
CA ASP A 18 6.97 -23.38 5.16
C ASP A 18 7.04 -23.42 6.68
N LEU A 19 6.07 -22.74 7.31
CA LEU A 19 5.97 -22.74 8.77
C LEU A 19 5.58 -24.12 9.27
N PRO A 20 6.27 -24.68 10.27
CA PRO A 20 5.96 -25.99 10.85
C PRO A 20 4.70 -25.98 11.74
N ALA A 21 3.93 -24.90 11.77
CA ALA A 21 2.76 -24.72 12.64
C ALA A 21 1.72 -25.84 12.46
N SER A 22 1.54 -26.35 11.23
CA SER A 22 0.64 -27.47 10.97
C SER A 22 1.09 -28.79 11.60
N VAL A 23 2.40 -28.99 11.73
CA VAL A 23 3.00 -30.16 12.37
C VAL A 23 2.80 -30.11 13.90
N TYR A 24 2.79 -28.90 14.47
CA TYR A 24 2.70 -28.67 15.91
C TYR A 24 1.32 -28.19 16.38
N SER A 25 0.31 -28.17 15.50
CA SER A 25 -1.02 -27.67 15.81
C SER A 25 -1.68 -28.34 17.03
N LEU A 26 -1.42 -29.62 17.25
CA LEU A 26 -1.91 -30.36 18.41
C LEU A 26 -1.38 -29.82 19.75
N PHE A 27 -0.20 -29.24 19.74
CA PHE A 27 0.50 -28.74 20.93
C PHE A 27 0.40 -27.23 21.10
N GLY A 28 -0.44 -26.56 20.33
CA GLY A 28 -0.58 -25.13 20.31
C GLY A 28 0.73 -24.42 19.94
N ASN A 29 1.25 -23.57 20.82
CA ASN A 29 2.50 -22.85 20.59
C ASN A 29 3.77 -23.68 20.82
N HIS A 30 3.63 -24.94 21.18
CA HIS A 30 4.76 -25.83 21.41
C HIS A 30 5.53 -26.06 20.09
N GLY A 31 6.80 -25.74 20.07
CA GLY A 31 7.60 -25.77 18.85
C GLY A 31 7.42 -24.60 17.89
N SER A 32 6.55 -23.63 18.22
CA SER A 32 6.44 -22.41 17.43
C SER A 32 7.73 -21.62 17.49
N MET A 33 8.23 -21.17 16.35
CA MET A 33 9.45 -20.38 16.26
C MET A 33 9.11 -18.88 16.23
N TYR A 34 9.92 -18.08 16.92
CA TYR A 34 9.93 -16.64 16.72
C TYR A 34 10.60 -16.33 15.39
N ASN A 35 9.85 -15.79 14.44
CA ASN A 35 10.33 -15.52 13.10
C ASN A 35 10.17 -14.06 12.68
N GLY A 36 9.96 -13.16 13.62
CA GLY A 36 9.83 -11.72 13.36
C GLY A 36 11.11 -10.98 13.73
N SER A 37 11.41 -9.92 12.98
CA SER A 37 12.43 -8.93 13.34
C SER A 37 11.87 -7.54 13.10
N ALA A 38 12.07 -6.62 14.06
CA ALA A 38 11.55 -5.27 13.96
C ALA A 38 12.53 -4.23 14.53
N LYS A 39 12.46 -3.04 13.94
CA LYS A 39 13.07 -1.81 14.46
C LYS A 39 11.94 -0.82 14.74
N GLN A 40 11.92 -0.25 15.94
CA GLN A 40 10.95 0.78 16.31
C GLN A 40 11.67 1.94 16.96
N GLN A 41 11.28 3.15 16.56
CA GLN A 41 11.77 4.38 17.19
C GLN A 41 10.63 5.38 17.29
N ASN A 42 10.34 5.82 18.50
CA ASN A 42 9.35 6.85 18.78
C ASN A 42 10.07 8.04 19.42
N THR A 43 9.79 9.24 18.90
CA THR A 43 10.32 10.50 19.44
C THR A 43 9.15 11.41 19.72
N GLN A 44 9.16 12.03 20.92
CA GLN A 44 8.17 13.03 21.30
C GLN A 44 8.88 14.29 21.73
N THR A 45 8.47 15.41 21.15
CA THR A 45 8.93 16.76 21.53
C THR A 45 7.75 17.51 22.09
N THR A 46 7.87 17.98 23.32
CA THR A 46 6.82 18.75 23.99
C THR A 46 7.36 20.09 24.42
N PHE A 47 6.62 21.15 24.12
CA PHE A 47 6.85 22.49 24.64
C PHE A 47 5.62 22.94 25.42
N LYS A 48 5.83 23.37 26.67
CA LYS A 48 4.77 23.90 27.53
C LYS A 48 5.20 25.25 28.07
N ALA A 49 4.30 26.21 28.05
CA ALA A 49 4.48 27.50 28.68
C ALA A 49 3.21 27.85 29.46
N SER A 50 3.36 28.34 30.66
CA SER A 50 2.26 28.81 31.50
C SER A 50 2.65 30.05 32.30
N GLY A 51 1.68 30.88 32.61
CA GLY A 51 1.83 32.05 33.45
C GLY A 51 0.59 32.26 34.31
N SER A 52 0.78 32.94 35.42
CA SER A 52 -0.34 33.42 36.25
C SER A 52 -0.11 34.86 36.71
N ALA A 53 -1.20 35.57 36.98
CA ALA A 53 -1.19 36.90 37.46
C ALA A 53 -2.33 37.12 38.46
N ASP A 54 -2.01 37.72 39.61
CA ASP A 54 -2.99 38.13 40.60
C ASP A 54 -3.42 39.57 40.28
N ILE A 55 -4.69 39.75 39.93
CA ILE A 55 -5.30 41.05 39.59
C ILE A 55 -6.46 41.32 40.56
N LYS A 56 -6.20 42.03 41.61
CA LYS A 56 -7.15 42.31 42.70
C LYS A 56 -7.65 41.01 43.36
N SER A 57 -8.95 40.66 43.15
CA SER A 57 -9.57 39.46 43.68
C SER A 57 -9.57 38.30 42.67
N HIS A 58 -8.89 38.45 41.53
CA HIS A 58 -8.81 37.49 40.46
C HIS A 58 -7.41 36.88 40.39
N GLU A 59 -7.32 35.55 40.31
CA GLU A 59 -6.11 34.79 39.99
C GLU A 59 -6.28 34.27 38.57
N VAL A 60 -5.71 34.97 37.60
CA VAL A 60 -5.77 34.58 36.18
C VAL A 60 -4.59 33.72 35.85
N SER A 61 -4.84 32.55 35.30
CA SER A 61 -3.81 31.65 34.79
C SER A 61 -4.06 31.34 33.31
N PHE A 62 -2.98 31.18 32.55
CA PHE A 62 -3.02 30.84 31.13
C PHE A 62 -1.86 29.98 30.76
N GLY A 63 -2.02 29.23 29.67
CA GLY A 63 -0.95 28.36 29.18
C GLY A 63 -1.15 27.91 27.77
N PHE A 64 -0.05 27.46 27.21
CA PHE A 64 0.03 26.91 25.88
C PHE A 64 0.84 25.59 25.93
N GLU A 65 0.40 24.61 25.15
CA GLU A 65 1.08 23.33 24.98
C GLU A 65 1.20 23.01 23.49
N PHE A 66 2.40 22.58 23.08
CA PHE A 66 2.68 22.05 21.78
C PHE A 66 3.37 20.69 21.95
N GLU A 67 2.89 19.70 21.25
CA GLU A 67 3.50 18.37 21.22
C GLU A 67 3.56 17.87 19.78
N GLN A 68 4.69 17.31 19.42
CA GLN A 68 4.89 16.62 18.15
C GLN A 68 5.52 15.25 18.42
N ARG A 69 4.92 14.21 17.85
CA ARG A 69 5.47 12.86 17.87
C ARG A 69 6.01 12.51 16.49
N LYS A 70 7.00 11.61 16.48
CA LYS A 70 7.47 10.94 15.25
C LYS A 70 7.65 9.47 15.55
N ASP A 71 6.85 8.66 14.91
CA ASP A 71 6.85 7.21 15.07
C ASP A 71 7.39 6.56 13.80
N TYR A 72 8.38 5.70 13.99
CA TYR A 72 9.05 4.93 12.94
C TYR A 72 8.94 3.45 13.26
N TYR A 73 8.66 2.66 12.27
CA TYR A 73 8.60 1.22 12.39
C TYR A 73 9.08 0.54 11.12
N TRP A 74 9.81 -0.53 11.25
CA TRP A 74 10.14 -1.45 10.17
C TRP A 74 10.25 -2.86 10.74
N GLY A 75 9.58 -3.82 10.14
CA GLY A 75 9.58 -5.20 10.58
C GLY A 75 9.43 -6.16 9.42
N ILE A 76 10.04 -7.32 9.56
CA ILE A 76 10.00 -8.41 8.57
C ILE A 76 9.61 -9.73 9.21
N GLY A 77 9.03 -10.62 8.38
CA GLY A 77 8.83 -12.04 8.69
C GLY A 77 9.80 -12.92 7.89
N PRO A 78 10.97 -13.26 8.45
CA PRO A 78 12.01 -14.00 7.72
C PRO A 78 11.54 -15.30 7.10
N MET A 79 10.65 -16.05 7.76
CA MET A 79 10.10 -17.30 7.24
C MET A 79 9.26 -17.09 5.97
N GLY A 80 8.44 -16.02 5.96
CA GLY A 80 7.68 -15.63 4.77
C GLY A 80 8.60 -15.23 3.61
N LEU A 81 9.66 -14.48 3.90
CA LEU A 81 10.67 -14.11 2.90
C LEU A 81 11.40 -15.33 2.36
N TRP A 82 11.72 -16.30 3.19
CA TRP A 82 12.33 -17.57 2.77
C TRP A 82 11.40 -18.33 1.80
N GLY A 83 10.10 -18.40 2.12
CA GLY A 83 9.11 -19.01 1.23
C GLY A 83 9.00 -18.27 -0.10
N LEU A 84 8.93 -16.91 -0.06
CA LEU A 84 8.89 -16.09 -1.27
C LEU A 84 10.14 -16.29 -2.14
N MET A 85 11.31 -16.28 -1.54
CA MET A 85 12.59 -16.53 -2.21
C MET A 85 12.56 -17.84 -3.02
N ARG A 86 12.10 -18.92 -2.41
CA ARG A 86 11.98 -20.23 -3.08
C ARG A 86 10.97 -20.20 -4.23
N GLN A 87 9.88 -19.46 -4.08
CA GLN A 87 8.87 -19.32 -5.14
C GLN A 87 9.37 -18.47 -6.32
N GLN A 88 10.20 -17.48 -6.04
CA GLN A 88 10.72 -16.58 -7.05
C GLN A 88 11.93 -17.12 -7.82
N THR A 89 12.72 -17.99 -7.19
CA THR A 89 13.91 -18.59 -7.82
C THR A 89 13.51 -19.59 -8.90
N ASN A 90 14.15 -19.51 -10.06
CA ASN A 90 13.91 -20.37 -11.23
C ASN A 90 12.48 -20.26 -11.82
N LYS A 91 11.66 -19.31 -11.43
CA LYS A 91 10.26 -19.21 -11.85
C LYS A 91 10.10 -19.22 -13.38
N HIS A 92 11.00 -18.54 -14.09
CA HIS A 92 11.03 -18.43 -15.55
C HIS A 92 11.44 -19.72 -16.29
N ILE A 93 11.90 -20.75 -15.57
CA ILE A 93 12.35 -22.03 -16.13
C ILE A 93 11.70 -23.23 -15.44
N LEU A 94 10.58 -23.03 -14.74
CA LEU A 94 9.88 -24.14 -14.07
C LEU A 94 9.15 -25.06 -15.03
N GLU A 95 8.68 -24.56 -16.16
CA GLU A 95 7.95 -25.33 -17.13
C GLU A 95 8.91 -26.18 -18.00
N LEU A 96 8.43 -27.38 -18.36
CA LEU A 96 9.17 -28.30 -19.19
C LEU A 96 8.67 -28.27 -20.64
N ASN A 97 9.60 -28.30 -21.58
CA ASN A 97 9.29 -28.50 -22.99
C ASN A 97 8.99 -29.98 -23.23
N LEU A 98 7.72 -30.35 -23.25
CA LEU A 98 7.28 -31.73 -23.42
C LEU A 98 7.59 -32.29 -24.81
N ASP A 99 7.88 -31.44 -25.79
CA ASP A 99 8.26 -31.82 -27.15
C ASP A 99 9.77 -32.16 -27.27
N SER A 100 10.56 -31.78 -26.23
CA SER A 100 12.03 -32.06 -26.19
C SER A 100 12.34 -33.22 -25.27
N LEU A 101 12.04 -34.42 -25.74
CA LEU A 101 12.31 -35.68 -25.05
C LEU A 101 13.80 -36.05 -25.11
N LYS A 102 14.43 -36.29 -23.95
CA LYS A 102 15.82 -36.73 -23.81
C LYS A 102 15.88 -38.02 -22.99
N PRO A 103 15.70 -39.20 -23.62
CA PRO A 103 15.83 -40.49 -22.93
C PRO A 103 17.23 -40.66 -22.35
N VAL A 104 17.32 -41.22 -21.15
CA VAL A 104 18.59 -41.47 -20.47
C VAL A 104 19.03 -42.90 -20.75
N PHE A 105 20.29 -43.06 -21.17
CA PHE A 105 20.93 -44.35 -21.41
C PHE A 105 22.16 -44.46 -20.51
N ASP A 106 22.50 -45.69 -20.09
CA ASP A 106 23.74 -45.96 -19.36
C ASP A 106 24.95 -46.01 -20.31
N GLU A 107 26.13 -46.24 -19.73
CA GLU A 107 27.41 -46.35 -20.47
C GLU A 107 27.41 -47.46 -21.51
N ASN A 108 26.50 -48.44 -21.40
CA ASN A 108 26.36 -49.57 -22.33
C ASN A 108 25.25 -49.31 -23.36
N GLY A 109 24.62 -48.13 -23.33
CA GLY A 109 23.53 -47.79 -24.23
C GLY A 109 22.17 -48.39 -23.84
N ILE A 110 22.01 -48.86 -22.60
CA ILE A 110 20.75 -49.40 -22.10
C ILE A 110 19.89 -48.27 -21.55
N TYR A 111 18.65 -48.20 -22.02
CA TYR A 111 17.67 -47.20 -21.55
C TYR A 111 17.37 -47.39 -20.07
N GLN A 112 17.45 -46.29 -19.31
CA GLN A 112 17.33 -46.28 -17.85
C GLN A 112 15.91 -46.01 -17.34
N ASP A 113 14.88 -46.20 -18.14
CA ASP A 113 13.48 -45.94 -17.83
C ASP A 113 13.25 -44.51 -17.32
N THR A 114 14.08 -43.57 -17.79
CA THR A 114 14.06 -42.16 -17.42
C THR A 114 14.10 -41.30 -18.68
N VAL A 115 13.24 -40.28 -18.72
CA VAL A 115 13.22 -39.27 -19.78
C VAL A 115 13.39 -37.92 -19.16
N ASN A 116 14.42 -37.22 -19.59
CA ASN A 116 14.62 -35.80 -19.27
C ASN A 116 13.95 -34.90 -20.31
N TYR A 117 13.61 -33.69 -19.92
CA TYR A 117 13.03 -32.67 -20.76
C TYR A 117 13.86 -31.41 -20.67
N GLU A 118 13.92 -30.61 -21.74
CA GLU A 118 14.45 -29.28 -21.66
C GLU A 118 13.46 -28.36 -20.90
N ARG A 119 13.99 -27.33 -20.26
CA ARG A 119 13.17 -26.32 -19.60
C ARG A 119 12.75 -25.27 -20.61
N LEU A 120 11.51 -24.81 -20.51
CA LEU A 120 11.03 -23.63 -21.24
C LEU A 120 11.55 -22.36 -20.54
N PHE A 121 12.04 -21.43 -21.34
CA PHE A 121 12.42 -20.10 -20.85
C PHE A 121 11.27 -19.11 -21.09
N ILE A 122 10.68 -18.61 -20.00
CA ILE A 122 9.55 -17.67 -20.03
C ILE A 122 10.03 -16.34 -19.44
N ALA A 123 10.51 -15.44 -20.28
CA ALA A 123 11.21 -14.22 -19.88
C ALA A 123 10.39 -13.29 -18.96
N ASN A 124 9.08 -13.19 -19.18
CA ASN A 124 8.19 -12.37 -18.37
C ASN A 124 7.83 -12.97 -17.00
N GLU A 125 8.20 -14.23 -16.75
CA GLU A 125 8.05 -14.88 -15.45
C GLU A 125 9.30 -14.76 -14.57
N GLN A 126 10.40 -14.24 -15.11
CA GLN A 126 11.62 -14.08 -14.32
C GLN A 126 11.45 -12.96 -13.30
N SER A 127 11.62 -13.31 -12.01
CA SER A 127 11.59 -12.37 -10.91
C SER A 127 12.85 -11.50 -10.85
N THR A 128 12.73 -10.35 -10.19
CA THR A 128 13.89 -9.49 -9.87
C THR A 128 14.82 -10.24 -8.92
N PHE A 129 14.26 -10.92 -7.92
CA PHE A 129 15.05 -11.73 -6.98
C PHE A 129 15.92 -12.76 -7.70
N ASP A 130 15.36 -13.55 -8.63
CA ASP A 130 16.13 -14.57 -9.39
C ASP A 130 17.26 -13.92 -10.18
N ARG A 131 17.00 -12.79 -10.83
CA ARG A 131 18.00 -12.08 -11.62
C ARG A 131 19.15 -11.54 -10.76
N GLU A 132 18.84 -10.94 -9.62
CA GLU A 132 19.85 -10.42 -8.70
C GLU A 132 20.61 -11.55 -8.00
N LEU A 133 19.96 -12.66 -7.67
CA LEU A 133 20.62 -13.85 -7.17
C LEU A 133 21.62 -14.41 -8.18
N ARG A 134 21.22 -14.57 -9.44
CA ARG A 134 22.14 -15.03 -10.53
C ARG A 134 23.36 -14.13 -10.66
N LYS A 135 23.16 -12.82 -10.64
CA LYS A 135 24.28 -11.86 -10.64
C LYS A 135 25.22 -12.06 -9.46
N SER A 136 24.67 -12.25 -8.25
CA SER A 136 25.49 -12.45 -7.04
C SER A 136 26.27 -13.77 -7.06
N LEU A 137 25.76 -14.77 -7.75
CA LEU A 137 26.41 -16.07 -7.94
C LEU A 137 27.38 -16.09 -9.14
N GLY A 138 27.49 -14.99 -9.89
CA GLY A 138 28.32 -14.92 -11.10
C GLY A 138 27.75 -15.73 -12.29
N LEU A 139 26.45 -16.03 -12.26
CA LEU A 139 25.73 -16.71 -13.35
C LEU A 139 25.19 -15.67 -14.35
N ASP A 140 24.82 -16.13 -15.55
CA ASP A 140 24.10 -15.29 -16.49
C ASP A 140 22.76 -14.87 -15.89
N PRO A 141 22.49 -13.55 -15.75
CA PRO A 141 21.22 -13.07 -15.19
C PRO A 141 19.98 -13.55 -15.91
N ASN A 142 20.07 -13.86 -17.20
CA ASN A 142 18.99 -14.38 -18.04
C ASN A 142 19.23 -15.87 -18.38
N GLY A 143 20.06 -16.57 -17.62
CA GLY A 143 20.42 -17.95 -17.85
C GLY A 143 19.29 -18.93 -17.49
N ILE A 144 19.40 -20.13 -18.03
CA ILE A 144 18.47 -21.26 -17.80
C ILE A 144 19.03 -22.29 -16.82
N GLU A 145 20.19 -22.03 -16.22
CA GLU A 145 20.78 -22.91 -15.23
C GLU A 145 19.90 -22.97 -13.99
N PHE A 146 19.54 -24.17 -13.56
CA PHE A 146 18.70 -24.35 -12.39
C PHE A 146 19.49 -24.10 -11.10
N ILE A 147 19.01 -23.20 -10.27
CA ILE A 147 19.60 -22.89 -8.97
C ILE A 147 18.93 -23.78 -7.91
N ASP A 148 19.70 -24.68 -7.30
CA ASP A 148 19.28 -25.38 -6.09
C ASP A 148 19.52 -24.46 -4.87
N ILE A 149 18.48 -23.74 -4.49
CA ILE A 149 18.58 -22.70 -3.48
C ILE A 149 18.95 -23.23 -2.10
N ASP A 150 18.60 -24.46 -1.80
CA ASP A 150 18.89 -25.12 -0.52
C ASP A 150 20.35 -25.55 -0.38
N SER A 151 21.10 -25.52 -1.47
CA SER A 151 22.54 -25.83 -1.46
C SER A 151 23.42 -24.65 -1.04
N TYR A 152 22.85 -23.43 -0.96
CA TYR A 152 23.60 -22.22 -0.63
C TYR A 152 23.46 -21.84 0.85
N ASP A 153 24.52 -21.24 1.38
CA ASP A 153 24.49 -20.68 2.73
C ASP A 153 23.46 -19.53 2.81
N PRO A 154 22.63 -19.46 3.87
CA PRO A 154 21.64 -18.40 4.02
C PRO A 154 22.19 -16.96 3.94
N SER A 155 23.48 -16.75 4.24
CA SER A 155 24.14 -15.44 4.11
C SER A 155 24.30 -14.95 2.66
N THR A 156 24.09 -15.85 1.70
CA THR A 156 24.08 -15.50 0.27
C THR A 156 22.89 -14.61 -0.10
N PHE A 157 21.80 -14.71 0.66
CA PHE A 157 20.54 -14.05 0.35
C PHE A 157 20.42 -12.72 1.09
N ARG A 158 19.94 -11.69 0.38
CA ARG A 158 19.75 -10.35 0.93
C ARG A 158 18.39 -9.80 0.53
N LEU A 159 17.85 -8.94 1.40
CA LEU A 159 16.55 -8.31 1.17
C LEU A 159 16.55 -7.42 -0.08
N ASP A 160 17.68 -6.79 -0.40
CA ASP A 160 17.83 -5.90 -1.56
C ASP A 160 17.88 -6.63 -2.91
N MET A 161 17.86 -7.96 -2.91
CA MET A 161 17.67 -8.77 -4.13
C MET A 161 16.22 -8.77 -4.61
N PHE A 162 15.26 -8.53 -3.71
CA PHE A 162 13.85 -8.42 -4.09
C PHE A 162 13.53 -7.02 -4.59
N SER A 163 12.64 -6.92 -5.57
CA SER A 163 12.02 -5.62 -5.87
C SER A 163 11.01 -5.22 -4.80
N PRO A 164 10.70 -3.92 -4.68
CA PRO A 164 9.65 -3.46 -3.77
C PRO A 164 8.30 -4.15 -4.00
N ASP A 165 7.93 -4.38 -5.24
CA ASP A 165 6.64 -5.01 -5.57
C ASP A 165 6.60 -6.50 -5.20
N GLU A 166 7.72 -7.21 -5.31
CA GLU A 166 7.84 -8.57 -4.81
C GLU A 166 7.68 -8.64 -3.29
N LEU A 167 8.24 -7.70 -2.54
CA LEU A 167 8.10 -7.63 -1.08
C LEU A 167 6.69 -7.25 -0.63
N LEU A 168 5.99 -6.40 -1.41
CA LEU A 168 4.58 -6.08 -1.17
C LEU A 168 3.64 -7.26 -1.47
N ASN A 169 4.08 -8.21 -2.28
CA ASN A 169 3.45 -9.50 -2.51
C ASN A 169 1.93 -9.43 -2.71
N ASN A 170 1.48 -8.60 -3.67
CA ASN A 170 0.06 -8.38 -3.98
C ASN A 170 -0.82 -8.03 -2.75
N GLY A 171 -0.29 -7.26 -1.81
CA GLY A 171 -1.00 -6.84 -0.60
C GLY A 171 -0.84 -7.77 0.60
N SER A 172 -0.22 -8.95 0.42
CA SER A 172 0.21 -9.83 1.52
C SER A 172 1.65 -9.52 1.92
N SER A 173 1.94 -8.25 2.20
CA SER A 173 3.28 -7.75 2.43
C SER A 173 4.05 -8.54 3.49
N LEU A 174 5.29 -8.86 3.19
CA LEU A 174 6.23 -9.52 4.10
C LEU A 174 7.08 -8.53 4.88
N VAL A 175 6.95 -7.24 4.56
CA VAL A 175 7.60 -6.12 5.23
C VAL A 175 6.53 -5.12 5.66
N TYR A 176 6.57 -4.72 6.94
CA TYR A 176 5.65 -3.73 7.52
C TYR A 176 6.48 -2.54 7.96
N TYR A 177 6.16 -1.33 7.49
CA TYR A 177 7.00 -0.18 7.75
C TYR A 177 6.26 1.15 7.61
N TYR A 178 6.77 2.15 8.33
CA TYR A 178 6.50 3.57 8.14
C TYR A 178 7.69 4.37 8.70
N GLY A 179 7.98 5.51 8.11
CA GLY A 179 9.21 6.26 8.37
C GLY A 179 10.46 5.60 7.81
N HIS A 180 10.30 4.59 6.98
CA HIS A 180 11.37 3.85 6.31
C HIS A 180 10.99 3.60 4.86
N ASP A 181 11.98 3.25 4.05
CA ASP A 181 11.75 2.53 2.79
C ASP A 181 11.46 1.04 3.07
N ILE A 182 11.11 0.30 2.03
CA ILE A 182 10.78 -1.12 2.17
C ILE A 182 11.97 -1.96 2.64
N TYR A 183 13.20 -1.53 2.42
CA TYR A 183 14.43 -2.22 2.83
C TYR A 183 14.88 -1.91 4.25
N GLY A 184 14.17 -1.00 4.95
CA GLY A 184 14.45 -0.64 6.33
C GLY A 184 15.45 0.49 6.50
N ASN A 185 15.71 1.29 5.47
CA ASN A 185 16.44 2.53 5.59
C ASN A 185 15.53 3.63 6.13
N LYS A 186 15.97 4.29 7.20
CA LYS A 186 15.19 5.36 7.83
C LYS A 186 15.12 6.58 6.92
N LEU A 187 13.93 7.15 6.76
CA LEU A 187 13.72 8.35 5.97
C LEU A 187 14.10 9.61 6.75
N SER A 188 14.72 10.56 6.06
CA SER A 188 15.03 11.89 6.57
C SER A 188 13.91 12.90 6.30
N ASP A 189 13.15 12.68 5.25
CA ASP A 189 12.09 13.52 4.72
C ASP A 189 10.73 12.80 4.74
N GLN A 190 9.69 13.51 4.34
CA GLN A 190 8.33 12.95 4.21
C GLN A 190 8.02 12.72 2.73
N PRO A 191 8.14 11.48 2.23
CA PRO A 191 7.73 11.16 0.87
C PRO A 191 6.24 11.44 0.69
N SER A 192 5.87 11.86 -0.50
CA SER A 192 4.47 12.06 -0.86
C SER A 192 3.79 10.72 -1.14
N LEU A 193 2.45 10.70 -1.04
CA LEU A 193 1.68 9.53 -1.46
C LEU A 193 1.89 9.23 -2.96
N GLN A 194 2.10 10.25 -3.77
CA GLN A 194 2.41 10.12 -5.19
C GLN A 194 3.72 9.36 -5.43
N SER A 195 4.78 9.66 -4.62
CA SER A 195 6.06 8.98 -4.76
C SER A 195 5.97 7.48 -4.44
N PHE A 196 5.02 7.05 -3.61
CA PHE A 196 4.78 5.64 -3.35
C PHE A 196 4.28 4.89 -4.59
N PHE A 197 3.43 5.53 -5.41
CA PHE A 197 2.85 4.93 -6.60
C PHE A 197 3.71 5.12 -7.87
N ALA A 198 4.76 5.93 -7.79
CA ALA A 198 5.63 6.15 -8.94
C ALA A 198 6.30 4.86 -9.42
N GLU A 199 6.55 4.77 -10.71
CA GLU A 199 7.32 3.68 -11.30
C GLU A 199 8.74 3.62 -10.68
N ASN A 200 9.25 2.44 -10.43
CA ASN A 200 10.55 2.19 -9.78
C ASN A 200 10.72 2.87 -8.40
N SER A 201 9.63 3.09 -7.69
CA SER A 201 9.65 3.64 -6.33
C SER A 201 10.12 2.60 -5.32
N ASP A 202 10.90 3.03 -4.31
CA ASP A 202 11.25 2.21 -3.14
C ASP A 202 10.07 2.05 -2.17
N ARG A 203 8.87 2.42 -2.58
CA ARG A 203 7.62 2.33 -1.80
C ARG A 203 7.75 2.93 -0.40
N SER A 204 8.52 4.02 -0.29
CA SER A 204 8.74 4.73 0.98
C SER A 204 7.46 5.26 1.58
N ILE A 205 7.29 5.07 2.90
CA ILE A 205 6.13 5.54 3.67
C ILE A 205 6.61 6.53 4.73
N ALA A 206 5.99 7.72 4.77
CA ALA A 206 6.30 8.74 5.76
C ALA A 206 6.14 8.23 7.20
N PRO A 207 6.91 8.77 8.17
CA PRO A 207 6.68 8.51 9.57
C PRO A 207 5.32 9.06 10.01
N TYR A 208 4.65 8.41 10.97
CA TYR A 208 3.50 9.00 11.62
C TYR A 208 3.96 10.14 12.50
N ASN A 209 3.47 11.36 12.24
CA ASN A 209 4.00 12.60 12.79
C ASN A 209 2.90 13.56 13.24
N PRO A 210 2.01 13.15 14.17
CA PRO A 210 0.91 13.96 14.64
C PRO A 210 1.39 15.15 15.48
N ILE A 211 0.60 16.22 15.42
CA ILE A 211 0.79 17.45 16.18
C ILE A 211 -0.40 17.65 17.09
N TYR A 212 -0.13 17.96 18.36
CA TYR A 212 -1.13 18.38 19.31
C TYR A 212 -0.79 19.78 19.81
N GLN A 213 -1.80 20.64 19.90
CA GLN A 213 -1.70 21.99 20.39
C GLN A 213 -2.87 22.27 21.34
N ALA A 214 -2.58 22.94 22.43
CA ALA A 214 -3.63 23.36 23.35
C ALA A 214 -3.32 24.75 23.92
N GLY A 215 -4.36 25.50 24.16
CA GLY A 215 -4.28 26.78 24.87
C GLY A 215 -5.40 26.89 25.89
N TYR A 216 -5.11 27.45 27.04
CA TYR A 216 -6.13 27.69 28.07
C TYR A 216 -5.95 29.03 28.75
N ILE A 217 -7.07 29.53 29.24
CA ILE A 217 -7.15 30.66 30.19
C ILE A 217 -8.16 30.30 31.26
N GLN A 218 -7.83 30.59 32.50
CA GLN A 218 -8.66 30.30 33.67
C GLN A 218 -8.59 31.50 34.63
N ASP A 219 -9.73 31.85 35.23
CA ASP A 219 -9.84 32.85 36.29
C ASP A 219 -10.44 32.18 37.52
N LYS A 220 -9.80 32.39 38.65
CA LYS A 220 -10.29 32.04 39.96
C LYS A 220 -10.51 33.29 40.76
N PHE A 221 -11.74 33.51 41.20
CA PHE A 221 -12.13 34.69 41.96
C PHE A 221 -13.11 34.36 43.08
N ALA A 222 -13.14 35.18 44.10
CA ALA A 222 -14.05 35.04 45.23
C ALA A 222 -15.07 36.20 45.30
N ILE A 223 -16.31 35.84 45.54
CA ILE A 223 -17.39 36.76 45.88
C ILE A 223 -17.95 36.31 47.23
N ASP A 224 -17.72 37.10 48.26
CA ASP A 224 -18.02 36.74 49.64
C ASP A 224 -17.42 35.35 50.03
N ASP A 225 -18.25 34.41 50.43
CA ASP A 225 -17.83 33.05 50.79
C ASP A 225 -17.80 32.08 49.61
N LEU A 226 -18.08 32.54 48.39
CA LEU A 226 -18.13 31.69 47.18
C LEU A 226 -16.86 31.87 46.37
N ILE A 227 -16.21 30.73 46.02
CA ILE A 227 -15.06 30.71 45.13
C ILE A 227 -15.50 30.17 43.77
N PHE A 228 -15.27 30.96 42.74
CA PHE A 228 -15.53 30.61 41.37
C PHE A 228 -14.22 30.23 40.67
N ASN A 229 -14.31 29.26 39.79
CA ASN A 229 -13.20 28.82 38.94
C ASN A 229 -13.75 28.62 37.53
N VAL A 230 -13.48 29.57 36.65
CA VAL A 230 -14.02 29.60 35.27
C VAL A 230 -12.88 29.64 34.30
N GLY A 231 -12.94 28.82 33.27
CA GLY A 231 -11.88 28.75 32.27
C GLY A 231 -12.36 28.22 30.92
N LEU A 232 -11.54 28.47 29.93
CA LEU A 232 -11.69 27.96 28.59
C LEU A 232 -10.39 27.26 28.20
N ARG A 233 -10.51 26.03 27.64
CA ARG A 233 -9.41 25.33 27.01
C ARG A 233 -9.81 24.96 25.57
N ILE A 234 -8.92 25.24 24.65
CA ILE A 234 -9.05 24.87 23.23
C ILE A 234 -7.93 23.89 22.91
N ASP A 235 -8.31 22.74 22.37
CA ASP A 235 -7.39 21.67 21.97
C ASP A 235 -7.51 21.45 20.46
N ARG A 236 -6.36 21.32 19.77
CA ARG A 236 -6.28 20.95 18.37
C ARG A 236 -5.39 19.72 18.21
N PHE A 237 -5.93 18.70 17.61
CA PHE A 237 -5.17 17.55 17.14
C PHE A 237 -5.10 17.59 15.61
N ASP A 238 -3.88 17.40 15.09
CA ASP A 238 -3.60 17.32 13.66
C ASP A 238 -2.81 16.04 13.41
N ALA A 239 -3.36 15.11 12.64
CA ALA A 239 -2.67 13.88 12.29
C ALA A 239 -1.42 14.13 11.44
N ASN A 240 -1.30 15.34 10.86
CA ASN A 240 -0.18 15.76 10.02
C ASN A 240 0.13 14.74 8.90
N GLN A 241 -0.94 14.24 8.29
CA GLN A 241 -0.89 13.28 7.21
C GLN A 241 -1.62 13.85 5.99
N LYS A 242 -1.05 13.65 4.82
CA LYS A 242 -1.76 13.95 3.58
C LYS A 242 -2.90 12.96 3.41
N VAL A 243 -4.07 13.47 3.06
CA VAL A 243 -5.26 12.67 2.77
C VAL A 243 -5.74 12.97 1.36
N LEU A 244 -6.55 12.10 0.79
CA LEU A 244 -7.20 12.40 -0.47
C LEU A 244 -8.02 13.70 -0.34
N LYS A 245 -7.92 14.58 -1.32
CA LYS A 245 -8.76 15.79 -1.39
C LYS A 245 -10.24 15.44 -1.41
N ASP A 246 -10.55 14.34 -2.06
CA ASP A 246 -11.88 13.79 -2.14
C ASP A 246 -11.82 12.29 -1.79
N LYS A 247 -12.55 11.88 -0.76
CA LYS A 247 -12.55 10.49 -0.27
C LYS A 247 -13.06 9.46 -1.28
N TYR A 248 -13.72 9.91 -2.34
CA TYR A 248 -14.26 9.06 -3.41
C TYR A 248 -13.42 9.10 -4.69
N LEU A 249 -12.38 9.96 -4.75
CA LEU A 249 -11.57 10.15 -5.95
C LEU A 249 -10.08 9.97 -5.66
N LEU A 250 -9.47 8.96 -6.24
CA LEU A 250 -8.02 8.79 -6.23
C LEU A 250 -7.33 9.83 -7.14
N HIS A 251 -7.97 10.19 -8.25
CA HIS A 251 -7.49 11.11 -9.26
C HIS A 251 -8.46 12.26 -9.44
N ALA A 252 -7.98 13.40 -9.96
CA ALA A 252 -8.81 14.55 -10.22
C ALA A 252 -9.85 14.24 -11.32
N ALA A 253 -11.08 14.70 -11.10
CA ALA A 253 -12.19 14.54 -12.05
C ALA A 253 -12.78 15.88 -12.46
N TYR A 254 -13.42 15.90 -13.63
CA TYR A 254 -14.11 17.08 -14.12
C TYR A 254 -15.33 17.41 -13.27
N GLN A 255 -15.58 18.72 -13.16
CA GLN A 255 -16.79 19.26 -12.56
C GLN A 255 -17.85 19.54 -13.62
N ALA A 256 -19.11 19.69 -13.18
CA ALA A 256 -20.26 19.90 -14.07
C ALA A 256 -20.13 21.15 -14.97
N SER A 257 -19.48 22.20 -14.47
CA SER A 257 -19.21 23.43 -15.24
C SER A 257 -18.10 23.29 -16.29
N SER A 258 -17.35 22.20 -16.30
CA SER A 258 -16.23 22.04 -17.21
C SER A 258 -16.68 21.95 -18.68
N SER A 259 -15.89 22.51 -19.61
CA SER A 259 -16.18 22.41 -21.05
C SER A 259 -16.28 20.96 -21.51
N LYS A 260 -15.47 20.08 -20.93
CA LYS A 260 -15.49 18.64 -21.25
C LYS A 260 -16.78 17.94 -20.84
N ALA A 261 -17.34 18.29 -19.67
CA ALA A 261 -18.66 17.80 -19.28
C ALA A 261 -19.76 18.33 -20.21
N ASN A 262 -19.69 19.60 -20.61
CA ASN A 262 -20.63 20.21 -21.52
C ASN A 262 -20.58 19.59 -22.94
N ASP A 263 -19.38 19.14 -23.40
CA ASP A 263 -19.26 18.43 -24.69
C ASP A 263 -20.10 17.13 -24.68
N LEU A 264 -20.15 16.41 -23.56
CA LEU A 264 -20.96 15.19 -23.40
C LEU A 264 -22.47 15.47 -23.35
N LEU A 265 -22.88 16.70 -23.00
CA LEU A 265 -24.27 17.14 -22.98
C LEU A 265 -24.79 17.61 -24.35
N GLN A 266 -23.97 17.48 -25.40
CA GLN A 266 -24.33 17.80 -26.81
C GLN A 266 -24.88 19.21 -26.99
N GLY A 267 -24.32 20.20 -26.28
CA GLY A 267 -24.74 21.58 -26.32
C GLY A 267 -25.87 21.96 -25.36
N GLY A 268 -26.29 21.03 -24.50
CA GLY A 268 -27.16 21.29 -23.37
C GLY A 268 -26.36 21.79 -22.16
N SER A 269 -27.06 22.07 -21.07
CA SER A 269 -26.49 22.33 -19.75
C SER A 269 -26.86 21.20 -18.80
N HIS A 270 -26.04 21.02 -17.73
CA HIS A 270 -26.42 20.11 -16.64
C HIS A 270 -27.78 20.51 -16.03
N PRO A 271 -28.51 19.58 -15.39
CA PRO A 271 -29.77 19.87 -14.72
C PRO A 271 -29.62 21.01 -13.71
N SER A 272 -30.64 21.85 -13.56
CA SER A 272 -30.63 23.02 -12.69
C SER A 272 -30.48 22.68 -11.18
N THR A 273 -30.66 21.41 -10.80
CA THR A 273 -30.45 20.88 -9.46
C THR A 273 -28.99 20.53 -9.18
N ILE A 274 -28.13 20.53 -10.20
CA ILE A 274 -26.72 20.22 -10.12
C ILE A 274 -25.90 21.50 -10.05
N GLY A 275 -25.05 21.62 -9.06
CA GLY A 275 -24.12 22.75 -8.92
C GLY A 275 -22.94 22.64 -9.90
N ASP A 276 -22.38 23.77 -10.26
CA ASP A 276 -21.25 23.92 -11.17
C ASP A 276 -20.00 23.13 -10.71
N ASP A 277 -19.84 22.93 -9.41
CA ASP A 277 -18.73 22.29 -8.74
C ASP A 277 -18.94 20.79 -8.48
N PHE A 278 -20.10 20.24 -8.84
CA PHE A 278 -20.37 18.81 -8.67
C PHE A 278 -19.46 17.96 -9.56
N VAL A 279 -18.95 16.88 -9.00
CA VAL A 279 -18.11 15.90 -9.73
C VAL A 279 -18.96 15.11 -10.71
N VAL A 280 -18.49 14.97 -11.92
CA VAL A 280 -19.17 14.25 -13.01
C VAL A 280 -18.76 12.78 -13.05
N TYR A 281 -19.75 11.91 -13.26
CA TYR A 281 -19.57 10.47 -13.48
C TYR A 281 -20.09 10.08 -14.86
N VAL A 282 -19.37 9.17 -15.54
CA VAL A 282 -19.58 8.80 -16.93
C VAL A 282 -19.79 7.30 -17.10
N ASP A 283 -20.23 6.89 -18.25
CA ASP A 283 -20.47 5.50 -18.63
C ASP A 283 -19.16 4.70 -18.79
N ASP A 284 -18.08 5.31 -19.25
CA ASP A 284 -16.76 4.69 -19.37
C ASP A 284 -15.65 5.69 -19.01
N VAL A 285 -14.71 5.29 -18.17
CA VAL A 285 -13.62 6.16 -17.70
C VAL A 285 -12.60 6.49 -18.79
N ASN A 286 -12.41 5.58 -19.76
CA ASN A 286 -11.41 5.72 -20.83
C ASN A 286 -12.02 6.32 -22.11
N LEU A 287 -13.29 5.99 -22.40
CA LEU A 287 -14.02 6.45 -23.58
C LEU A 287 -15.41 6.98 -23.19
N PRO A 288 -15.48 8.09 -22.45
CA PRO A 288 -16.76 8.62 -21.98
C PRO A 288 -17.64 9.06 -23.14
N SER A 289 -18.88 8.57 -23.18
CA SER A 289 -19.87 8.91 -24.16
C SER A 289 -21.12 9.57 -23.58
N ALA A 290 -21.40 9.35 -22.32
CA ALA A 290 -22.54 9.91 -21.61
C ALA A 290 -22.24 10.17 -20.13
N ILE A 291 -22.89 11.21 -19.59
CA ILE A 291 -22.91 11.46 -18.16
C ILE A 291 -23.98 10.57 -17.52
N VAL A 292 -23.61 9.77 -16.52
CA VAL A 292 -24.51 8.89 -15.78
C VAL A 292 -24.92 9.46 -14.42
N GLY A 293 -24.18 10.44 -13.90
CA GLY A 293 -24.55 11.09 -12.65
C GLY A 293 -23.55 12.12 -12.17
N TYR A 294 -23.85 12.65 -10.98
CA TYR A 294 -23.09 13.73 -10.34
C TYR A 294 -22.95 13.47 -8.84
N ARG A 295 -22.00 14.14 -8.22
CA ARG A 295 -21.77 14.05 -6.78
C ARG A 295 -21.35 15.39 -6.18
N ASP A 296 -21.97 15.73 -5.05
CA ASP A 296 -21.53 16.81 -4.17
C ASP A 296 -21.18 16.25 -2.80
N GLY A 297 -19.92 16.37 -2.40
CA GLY A 297 -19.44 15.82 -1.13
C GLY A 297 -19.78 14.33 -0.99
N GLY A 298 -20.73 14.01 -0.12
CA GLY A 298 -21.24 12.65 0.09
C GLY A 298 -22.59 12.38 -0.55
N GLU A 299 -23.15 13.32 -1.29
CA GLU A 299 -24.47 13.23 -1.91
C GLU A 299 -24.37 12.90 -3.40
N TRP A 300 -25.22 11.97 -3.85
CA TRP A 300 -25.17 11.41 -5.19
C TRP A 300 -26.44 11.73 -5.97
N TYR A 301 -26.29 11.94 -7.26
CA TYR A 301 -27.36 12.33 -8.17
C TYR A 301 -27.23 11.52 -9.47
N ASN A 302 -28.38 11.15 -10.05
CA ASN A 302 -28.42 10.53 -11.38
C ASN A 302 -28.19 11.57 -12.50
N ALA A 303 -28.18 11.12 -13.77
CA ALA A 303 -28.01 11.99 -14.93
C ALA A 303 -29.08 13.10 -15.03
N ASP A 304 -30.29 12.87 -14.55
CA ASP A 304 -31.38 13.84 -14.53
C ASP A 304 -31.31 14.84 -13.39
N GLY A 305 -30.28 14.74 -12.54
CA GLY A 305 -30.09 15.60 -11.36
C GLY A 305 -30.99 15.26 -10.18
N LEU A 306 -31.56 14.04 -10.15
CA LEU A 306 -32.32 13.55 -9.01
C LEU A 306 -31.38 12.89 -8.00
N LYS A 307 -31.54 13.26 -6.74
CA LYS A 307 -30.76 12.67 -5.63
C LYS A 307 -31.06 11.19 -5.49
N ILE A 308 -30.00 10.37 -5.39
CA ILE A 308 -30.06 8.94 -5.17
C ILE A 308 -29.43 8.56 -3.83
N SER A 309 -29.97 7.53 -3.18
CA SER A 309 -29.49 7.05 -1.90
C SER A 309 -28.37 6.00 -2.01
N ASP A 310 -28.30 5.32 -3.17
CA ASP A 310 -27.33 4.28 -3.44
C ASP A 310 -26.48 4.66 -4.67
N PRO A 311 -25.20 4.97 -4.50
CA PRO A 311 -24.31 5.29 -5.61
C PRO A 311 -24.09 4.12 -6.57
N LEU A 312 -24.38 2.87 -6.17
CA LEU A 312 -24.27 1.70 -7.07
C LEU A 312 -25.26 1.77 -8.25
N LEU A 313 -26.30 2.58 -8.16
CA LEU A 313 -27.18 2.86 -9.29
C LEU A 313 -26.46 3.52 -10.46
N LEU A 314 -25.38 4.28 -10.20
CA LEU A 314 -24.52 4.82 -11.27
C LEU A 314 -23.68 3.72 -11.92
N ALA A 315 -23.31 2.68 -11.15
CA ALA A 315 -22.58 1.56 -11.70
C ALA A 315 -23.39 0.73 -12.69
N GLU A 316 -24.70 0.58 -12.46
CA GLU A 316 -25.58 -0.11 -13.41
C GLU A 316 -25.61 0.59 -14.76
N ALA A 317 -25.66 1.93 -14.78
CA ALA A 317 -25.62 2.75 -15.98
C ALA A 317 -24.25 2.72 -16.68
N ALA A 318 -23.18 2.42 -15.94
CA ALA A 318 -21.78 2.41 -16.40
C ALA A 318 -21.20 0.99 -16.52
N GLY A 319 -22.00 0.00 -16.82
CA GLY A 319 -21.52 -1.37 -17.07
C GLY A 319 -20.94 -2.08 -15.84
N GLY A 320 -21.38 -1.72 -14.63
CA GLY A 320 -21.02 -2.36 -13.37
C GLY A 320 -19.88 -1.68 -12.58
N LYS A 321 -19.42 -0.50 -13.02
CA LYS A 321 -18.37 0.27 -12.31
C LYS A 321 -18.81 1.72 -12.16
N ILE A 322 -18.50 2.33 -11.01
CA ILE A 322 -18.65 3.79 -10.85
C ILE A 322 -17.42 4.45 -11.50
N ALA A 323 -17.64 5.20 -12.56
CA ALA A 323 -16.61 5.79 -13.39
C ALA A 323 -16.61 7.33 -13.26
N PRO A 324 -15.72 7.93 -12.45
CA PRO A 324 -15.56 9.38 -12.45
C PRO A 324 -15.00 9.86 -13.81
N TYR A 325 -15.44 11.02 -14.26
CA TYR A 325 -14.89 11.63 -15.47
C TYR A 325 -13.53 12.23 -15.19
N LEU A 326 -12.48 11.43 -15.32
CA LEU A 326 -11.12 11.83 -14.95
C LEU A 326 -10.58 12.93 -15.88
N ILE A 327 -9.91 13.92 -15.29
CA ILE A 327 -9.16 14.94 -16.03
C ILE A 327 -8.03 14.29 -16.81
N ASP A 328 -7.39 13.29 -16.21
CA ASP A 328 -6.32 12.53 -16.80
C ASP A 328 -6.48 11.03 -16.48
N PRO A 329 -7.00 10.24 -17.42
CA PRO A 329 -7.15 8.80 -17.24
C PRO A 329 -5.83 8.05 -17.00
N ASP A 330 -4.71 8.59 -17.50
CA ASP A 330 -3.39 7.97 -17.36
C ASP A 330 -2.66 8.38 -16.06
N ALA A 331 -3.29 9.20 -15.23
CA ALA A 331 -2.70 9.66 -13.95
C ALA A 331 -2.25 8.51 -13.04
N ALA A 332 -3.01 7.41 -13.01
CA ALA A 332 -2.65 6.22 -12.23
C ALA A 332 -1.33 5.58 -12.69
N ALA A 333 -1.10 5.53 -14.00
CA ALA A 333 0.13 4.98 -14.57
C ALA A 333 1.37 5.83 -14.21
N ARG A 334 1.18 7.13 -13.97
CA ARG A 334 2.25 8.04 -13.53
C ARG A 334 2.37 8.15 -12.01
N GLY A 335 1.55 7.41 -11.26
CA GLY A 335 1.55 7.47 -9.78
C GLY A 335 0.98 8.77 -9.21
N GLU A 336 0.18 9.52 -9.97
CA GLU A 336 -0.42 10.78 -9.54
C GLU A 336 -1.69 10.52 -8.71
N VAL A 337 -1.72 11.07 -7.49
CA VAL A 337 -2.86 10.95 -6.58
C VAL A 337 -3.31 12.34 -6.12
N ASN A 338 -4.61 12.57 -6.11
CA ASN A 338 -5.21 13.85 -5.71
C ASN A 338 -5.27 13.97 -4.18
N VAL A 339 -4.24 14.57 -3.59
CA VAL A 339 -4.09 14.72 -2.14
C VAL A 339 -4.11 16.18 -1.71
N THR A 340 -4.39 16.43 -0.43
CA THR A 340 -4.22 17.74 0.20
C THR A 340 -2.74 18.11 0.25
N GLU A 341 -2.46 19.38 0.09
CA GLU A 341 -1.10 19.94 0.23
C GLU A 341 -0.61 19.91 1.69
#